data_755a220d99589da9798fd6ace5b5efc5
#
_entry.id   755a220d99589da9798fd6ace5b5efc5
#
_cell.length_a   1.000
_cell.length_b   1.000
_cell.length_c   1.000
_cell.angle_alpha   90.00
_cell.angle_beta   90.00
_cell.angle_gamma   90.00
#
_symmetry.space_group_name_H-M   'P 1'
#
loop_
_entity.id
_entity.type
_entity.pdbx_description
1 polymer ?
#
loop_
_entity_poly.entity_id
_entity_poly.type
_entity_poly.pdbx_seq_one_letter_code
_entity_poly.pdbx_strand_id
1 'polypeptide(L)'
;MKLGTVSNLITVPEGTDPVLGRIERAADLGLSVLGITLRDTWQDHDYLIRVSGLAQSRRIELRIGAGGNFYLHGSDGEAEVARVAEMLLAIARHTNIRFASTPAGPMLTTHRWTPGPPLVERMSTVARNLRSLADAVAGAGITIGLENHCDYRGHEIATIIEEADRPNLRVQLDTGNAFSVFEDPTDCARALAPYTVSCHLKDIHVTPFAPTPCRGSRAVAVPLGEGHVDNAAICQILQDQAPDPANLALLCEPFYLPDDADPDQFLATSIAWSRTHLAPFLT
;
A
#
# COMPACT_ATOMS: atom_id res chain seq x y z
N MET A 1 -12.22 -0.96 -11.38
CA MET A 1 -11.31 -1.13 -10.22
C MET A 1 -11.79 -2.26 -9.33
N LYS A 2 -10.90 -2.98 -8.67
CA LYS A 2 -11.21 -4.15 -7.83
C LYS A 2 -11.21 -3.75 -6.37
N LEU A 3 -12.29 -4.01 -5.61
CA LEU A 3 -12.37 -3.70 -4.19
C LEU A 3 -11.73 -4.81 -3.34
N GLY A 4 -10.93 -4.41 -2.36
CA GLY A 4 -10.24 -5.28 -1.43
C GLY A 4 -9.97 -4.63 -0.07
N THR A 5 -9.14 -5.27 0.73
CA THR A 5 -8.65 -4.74 2.01
C THR A 5 -7.26 -5.24 2.33
N VAL A 6 -6.60 -4.60 3.28
CA VAL A 6 -5.39 -5.14 3.91
C VAL A 6 -5.74 -6.16 4.99
N SER A 7 -4.91 -7.16 5.14
CA SER A 7 -5.22 -8.33 5.97
C SER A 7 -5.33 -8.04 7.47
N ASN A 8 -4.72 -6.97 7.97
CA ASN A 8 -4.78 -6.58 9.39
C ASN A 8 -6.16 -6.06 9.83
N LEU A 9 -7.04 -5.69 8.89
CA LEU A 9 -8.43 -5.34 9.17
C LEU A 9 -9.36 -6.55 9.28
N ILE A 10 -8.89 -7.75 8.95
CA ILE A 10 -9.71 -8.97 9.03
C ILE A 10 -9.33 -9.73 10.29
N THR A 11 -10.27 -9.86 11.21
CA THR A 11 -10.13 -10.76 12.35
C THR A 11 -10.44 -12.20 11.95
N VAL A 12 -9.73 -13.14 12.57
CA VAL A 12 -9.95 -14.58 12.38
C VAL A 12 -10.04 -15.27 13.73
N PRO A 13 -10.81 -16.37 13.85
CA PRO A 13 -10.95 -17.10 15.11
C PRO A 13 -9.59 -17.59 15.63
N GLU A 14 -9.44 -17.67 16.94
CA GLU A 14 -8.27 -18.26 17.59
C GLU A 14 -8.01 -19.71 17.09
N GLY A 15 -6.75 -20.05 16.86
CA GLY A 15 -6.35 -21.34 16.32
C GLY A 15 -6.47 -21.48 14.80
N THR A 16 -6.99 -20.46 14.11
CA THR A 16 -7.02 -20.42 12.65
C THR A 16 -5.68 -19.89 12.12
N ASP A 17 -5.15 -20.46 11.02
CA ASP A 17 -4.03 -19.87 10.31
C ASP A 17 -4.41 -18.45 9.85
N PRO A 18 -3.64 -17.42 10.25
CA PRO A 18 -4.06 -16.03 10.02
C PRO A 18 -4.20 -15.66 8.54
N VAL A 19 -3.32 -16.16 7.68
CA VAL A 19 -3.34 -15.81 6.25
C VAL A 19 -4.47 -16.57 5.55
N LEU A 20 -4.58 -17.87 5.79
CA LEU A 20 -5.62 -18.70 5.18
C LEU A 20 -7.01 -18.26 5.63
N GLY A 21 -7.21 -18.03 6.94
CA GLY A 21 -8.49 -17.55 7.46
C GLY A 21 -8.90 -16.19 6.90
N ARG A 22 -7.94 -15.27 6.70
CA ARG A 22 -8.22 -13.96 6.10
C ARG A 22 -8.58 -14.04 4.62
N ILE A 23 -8.00 -14.98 3.87
CA ILE A 23 -8.41 -15.23 2.47
C ILE A 23 -9.87 -15.70 2.42
N GLU A 24 -10.26 -16.66 3.28
CA GLU A 24 -11.65 -17.12 3.38
C GLU A 24 -12.59 -15.96 3.71
N ARG A 25 -12.26 -15.21 4.74
CA ARG A 25 -13.09 -14.08 5.20
C ARG A 25 -13.21 -12.97 4.15
N ALA A 26 -12.13 -12.65 3.42
CA ALA A 26 -12.17 -11.69 2.32
C ALA A 26 -13.14 -12.14 1.21
N ALA A 27 -13.15 -13.44 0.88
CA ALA A 27 -14.08 -14.00 -0.09
C ALA A 27 -15.54 -13.93 0.42
N ASP A 28 -15.79 -14.26 1.70
CA ASP A 28 -17.12 -14.17 2.32
C ASP A 28 -17.64 -12.72 2.34
N LEU A 29 -16.75 -11.74 2.47
CA LEU A 29 -17.08 -10.33 2.36
C LEU A 29 -17.29 -9.87 0.91
N GLY A 30 -17.13 -10.75 -0.08
CA GLY A 30 -17.28 -10.43 -1.50
C GLY A 30 -16.21 -9.46 -2.01
N LEU A 31 -15.01 -9.51 -1.44
CA LEU A 31 -13.84 -8.76 -1.90
C LEU A 31 -13.13 -9.53 -3.01
N SER A 32 -12.39 -8.82 -3.86
CA SER A 32 -11.66 -9.41 -4.99
C SER A 32 -10.14 -9.40 -4.78
N VAL A 33 -9.64 -8.58 -3.84
CA VAL A 33 -8.21 -8.40 -3.59
C VAL A 33 -7.93 -8.39 -2.09
N LEU A 34 -6.82 -9.00 -1.68
CA LEU A 34 -6.35 -9.00 -0.30
C LEU A 34 -4.86 -8.66 -0.24
N GLY A 35 -4.53 -7.58 0.48
CA GLY A 35 -3.16 -7.23 0.83
C GLY A 35 -2.68 -8.05 2.02
N ILE A 36 -1.58 -8.80 1.87
CA ILE A 36 -1.02 -9.67 2.92
C ILE A 36 0.46 -9.39 3.16
N THR A 37 0.98 -9.89 4.26
CA THR A 37 2.43 -9.99 4.50
C THR A 37 2.82 -11.45 4.70
N LEU A 38 3.97 -11.86 4.17
CA LEU A 38 4.51 -13.22 4.27
C LEU A 38 5.94 -13.21 4.84
N ARG A 39 6.28 -12.19 5.65
CA ARG A 39 7.65 -11.96 6.14
C ARG A 39 8.26 -13.15 6.86
N ASP A 40 7.45 -13.88 7.63
CA ASP A 40 7.90 -14.98 8.48
C ASP A 40 7.69 -16.36 7.85
N THR A 41 7.00 -16.43 6.71
CA THR A 41 6.57 -17.70 6.09
C THR A 41 6.98 -17.85 4.63
N TRP A 42 7.67 -16.86 4.04
CA TRP A 42 8.04 -16.91 2.62
C TRP A 42 9.03 -18.04 2.26
N GLN A 43 9.74 -18.59 3.24
CA GLN A 43 10.67 -19.71 3.07
C GLN A 43 9.96 -21.09 3.12
N ASP A 44 8.72 -21.14 3.61
CA ASP A 44 7.90 -22.37 3.61
C ASP A 44 7.18 -22.50 2.27
N HIS A 45 7.76 -23.24 1.35
CA HIS A 45 7.26 -23.41 -0.02
C HIS A 45 5.90 -24.11 -0.05
N ASP A 46 5.69 -25.12 0.79
CA ASP A 46 4.42 -25.83 0.86
C ASP A 46 3.32 -24.93 1.40
N TYR A 47 3.66 -24.06 2.33
CA TYR A 47 2.74 -23.04 2.82
C TYR A 47 2.36 -22.06 1.71
N LEU A 48 3.33 -21.55 0.95
CA LEU A 48 3.07 -20.65 -0.18
C LEU A 48 2.14 -21.28 -1.22
N ILE A 49 2.33 -22.55 -1.54
CA ILE A 49 1.47 -23.30 -2.46
C ILE A 49 0.04 -23.39 -1.91
N ARG A 50 -0.14 -23.67 -0.63
CA ARG A 50 -1.47 -23.70 0.03
C ARG A 50 -2.14 -22.32 -0.01
N VAL A 51 -1.42 -21.25 0.34
CA VAL A 51 -1.91 -19.88 0.28
C VAL A 51 -2.38 -19.51 -1.14
N SER A 52 -1.55 -19.80 -2.14
CA SER A 52 -1.88 -19.54 -3.54
C SER A 52 -3.09 -20.35 -4.03
N GLY A 53 -3.13 -21.64 -3.72
CA GLY A 53 -4.23 -22.53 -4.10
C GLY A 53 -5.57 -22.11 -3.49
N LEU A 54 -5.58 -21.74 -2.21
CA LEU A 54 -6.78 -21.24 -1.55
C LEU A 54 -7.24 -19.90 -2.18
N ALA A 55 -6.35 -18.95 -2.37
CA ALA A 55 -6.69 -17.66 -2.96
C ALA A 55 -7.29 -17.82 -4.38
N GLN A 56 -6.72 -18.71 -5.21
CA GLN A 56 -7.27 -19.04 -6.52
C GLN A 56 -8.67 -19.66 -6.43
N SER A 57 -8.86 -20.62 -5.56
CA SER A 57 -10.16 -21.29 -5.37
C SER A 57 -11.26 -20.33 -4.92
N ARG A 58 -10.86 -19.30 -4.16
CA ARG A 58 -11.75 -18.22 -3.67
C ARG A 58 -11.82 -17.01 -4.59
N ARG A 59 -11.07 -16.99 -5.70
CA ARG A 59 -10.97 -15.86 -6.64
C ARG A 59 -10.49 -14.57 -5.99
N ILE A 60 -9.57 -14.69 -5.04
CA ILE A 60 -8.91 -13.55 -4.37
C ILE A 60 -7.55 -13.31 -5.03
N GLU A 61 -7.35 -12.10 -5.55
CA GLU A 61 -6.02 -11.62 -5.94
C GLU A 61 -5.23 -11.25 -4.69
N LEU A 62 -4.05 -11.84 -4.53
CA LEU A 62 -3.16 -11.51 -3.42
C LEU A 62 -2.15 -10.44 -3.84
N ARG A 63 -1.95 -9.44 -2.98
CA ARG A 63 -0.90 -8.43 -3.07
C ARG A 63 -0.06 -8.45 -1.81
N ILE A 64 1.26 -8.19 -1.94
CA ILE A 64 2.19 -8.34 -0.81
C ILE A 64 2.70 -6.98 -0.36
N GLY A 65 2.72 -6.75 0.96
CA GLY A 65 3.57 -5.76 1.59
C GLY A 65 4.99 -6.32 1.77
N ALA A 66 5.94 -5.89 0.95
CA ALA A 66 7.31 -6.40 0.98
C ALA A 66 8.16 -5.77 2.10
N GLY A 67 7.82 -4.55 2.51
CA GLY A 67 8.69 -3.75 3.38
C GLY A 67 10.01 -3.39 2.68
N GLY A 68 10.99 -2.98 3.46
CA GLY A 68 12.32 -2.62 2.97
C GLY A 68 12.79 -1.28 3.50
N ASN A 69 14.11 -1.04 3.34
CA ASN A 69 14.75 0.23 3.65
C ASN A 69 15.67 0.65 2.49
N PHE A 70 15.13 1.41 1.55
CA PHE A 70 15.83 1.86 0.35
C PHE A 70 16.60 3.17 0.53
N TYR A 71 16.69 3.69 1.77
CA TYR A 71 17.57 4.80 2.15
C TYR A 71 19.01 4.36 2.42
N LEU A 72 19.28 3.07 2.53
CA LEU A 72 20.60 2.55 2.81
C LEU A 72 21.55 2.79 1.64
N HIS A 73 22.83 3.08 1.94
CA HIS A 73 23.85 3.38 0.96
C HIS A 73 24.87 2.23 0.80
N GLY A 74 25.53 2.17 -0.34
CA GLY A 74 26.63 1.23 -0.61
C GLY A 74 26.22 -0.22 -0.39
N SER A 75 27.08 -0.99 0.25
CA SER A 75 26.89 -2.43 0.51
C SER A 75 25.63 -2.75 1.33
N ASP A 76 25.23 -1.85 2.23
CA ASP A 76 24.02 -2.08 3.04
C ASP A 76 22.76 -1.94 2.18
N GLY A 77 22.74 -0.96 1.27
CA GLY A 77 21.67 -0.81 0.29
C GLY A 77 21.59 -2.00 -0.67
N GLU A 78 22.73 -2.46 -1.17
CA GLU A 78 22.81 -3.64 -2.04
C GLU A 78 22.31 -4.91 -1.32
N ALA A 79 22.69 -5.11 -0.06
CA ALA A 79 22.25 -6.23 0.75
C ALA A 79 20.74 -6.21 1.00
N GLU A 80 20.17 -5.03 1.27
CA GLU A 80 18.72 -4.90 1.48
C GLU A 80 17.94 -5.16 0.19
N VAL A 81 18.39 -4.64 -0.94
CA VAL A 81 17.83 -4.95 -2.26
C VAL A 81 17.85 -6.45 -2.54
N ALA A 82 19.00 -7.11 -2.31
CA ALA A 82 19.13 -8.55 -2.51
C ALA A 82 18.18 -9.35 -1.62
N ARG A 83 18.06 -8.99 -0.35
CA ARG A 83 17.16 -9.63 0.62
C ARG A 83 15.68 -9.53 0.19
N VAL A 84 15.23 -8.34 -0.23
CA VAL A 84 13.85 -8.14 -0.67
C VAL A 84 13.60 -8.87 -1.99
N ALA A 85 14.55 -8.82 -2.93
CA ALA A 85 14.46 -9.54 -4.20
C ALA A 85 14.36 -11.07 -3.99
N GLU A 86 15.20 -11.65 -3.13
CA GLU A 86 15.17 -13.08 -2.79
C GLU A 86 13.79 -13.50 -2.29
N MET A 87 13.24 -12.77 -1.32
CA MET A 87 11.90 -13.02 -0.78
C MET A 87 10.84 -12.97 -1.89
N LEU A 88 10.83 -11.92 -2.70
CA LEU A 88 9.83 -11.75 -3.76
C LEU A 88 9.94 -12.83 -4.85
N LEU A 89 11.15 -13.21 -5.24
CA LEU A 89 11.39 -14.27 -6.22
C LEU A 89 10.96 -15.65 -5.68
N ALA A 90 11.22 -15.94 -4.40
CA ALA A 90 10.76 -17.16 -3.75
C ALA A 90 9.23 -17.24 -3.73
N ILE A 91 8.56 -16.16 -3.32
CA ILE A 91 7.10 -16.08 -3.33
C ILE A 91 6.54 -16.25 -4.75
N ALA A 92 7.07 -15.53 -5.74
CA ALA A 92 6.58 -15.58 -7.12
C ALA A 92 6.80 -16.96 -7.78
N ARG A 93 7.78 -17.74 -7.33
CA ARG A 93 8.04 -19.10 -7.83
C ARG A 93 6.96 -20.09 -7.41
N HIS A 94 6.37 -19.90 -6.24
CA HIS A 94 5.40 -20.82 -5.64
C HIS A 94 3.97 -20.29 -5.60
N THR A 95 3.76 -19.05 -6.07
CA THR A 95 2.45 -18.38 -6.08
C THR A 95 2.19 -17.64 -7.39
N ASN A 96 0.93 -17.19 -7.58
CA ASN A 96 0.57 -16.27 -8.67
C ASN A 96 0.68 -14.80 -8.28
N ILE A 97 1.31 -14.49 -7.17
CA ILE A 97 1.48 -13.09 -6.72
C ILE A 97 2.49 -12.39 -7.63
N ARG A 98 2.08 -11.26 -8.22
CA ARG A 98 2.90 -10.48 -9.15
C ARG A 98 2.94 -8.98 -8.81
N PHE A 99 2.41 -8.60 -7.65
CA PHE A 99 2.48 -7.24 -7.16
C PHE A 99 3.00 -7.22 -5.72
N ALA A 100 3.96 -6.34 -5.46
CA ALA A 100 4.49 -6.07 -4.13
C ALA A 100 4.57 -4.56 -3.87
N SER A 101 3.95 -4.08 -2.78
CA SER A 101 4.14 -2.72 -2.32
C SER A 101 5.32 -2.61 -1.35
N THR A 102 5.97 -1.45 -1.35
CA THR A 102 7.04 -1.14 -0.41
C THR A 102 7.05 0.35 -0.07
N PRO A 103 7.29 0.74 1.20
CA PRO A 103 7.66 2.11 1.51
C PRO A 103 9.08 2.40 1.00
N ALA A 104 9.50 3.66 0.96
CA ALA A 104 10.91 3.98 0.73
C ALA A 104 11.80 3.55 1.91
N GLY A 105 11.23 3.53 3.12
CA GLY A 105 11.92 3.03 4.31
C GLY A 105 11.04 3.00 5.57
N PRO A 106 11.60 2.61 6.72
CA PRO A 106 10.87 2.51 7.98
C PRO A 106 10.36 3.87 8.47
N MET A 107 9.05 4.01 8.67
CA MET A 107 8.38 5.27 9.05
C MET A 107 9.05 6.02 10.21
N LEU A 108 9.46 5.29 11.24
CA LEU A 108 10.01 5.90 12.44
C LEU A 108 11.38 6.56 12.24
N THR A 109 12.13 6.13 11.22
CA THR A 109 13.50 6.60 10.98
C THR A 109 13.66 7.39 9.69
N THR A 110 12.69 7.33 8.79
CA THR A 110 12.75 7.96 7.47
C THR A 110 11.66 9.00 7.24
N HIS A 111 10.96 9.40 8.29
CA HIS A 111 9.97 10.47 8.23
C HIS A 111 10.56 11.76 7.64
N ARG A 112 9.76 12.50 6.86
CA ARG A 112 10.19 13.75 6.18
C ARG A 112 10.95 14.72 7.07
N TRP A 113 10.55 14.82 8.34
CA TRP A 113 11.11 15.74 9.32
C TRP A 113 12.27 15.14 10.16
N THR A 114 12.64 13.88 9.88
CA THR A 114 13.80 13.25 10.53
C THR A 114 15.08 13.89 10.00
N PRO A 115 16.02 14.32 10.88
CA PRO A 115 17.33 14.80 10.45
C PRO A 115 18.05 13.76 9.60
N GLY A 116 18.69 14.20 8.53
CA GLY A 116 19.40 13.31 7.62
C GLY A 116 19.98 14.04 6.41
N PRO A 117 20.42 13.32 5.38
CA PRO A 117 20.89 13.90 4.14
C PRO A 117 19.86 14.82 3.47
N PRO A 118 20.26 15.74 2.60
CA PRO A 118 19.36 16.56 1.80
C PRO A 118 18.30 15.73 1.07
N LEU A 119 17.11 16.27 0.91
CA LEU A 119 15.96 15.56 0.30
C LEU A 119 16.32 14.97 -1.07
N VAL A 120 16.96 15.74 -1.93
CA VAL A 120 17.38 15.29 -3.28
C VAL A 120 18.30 14.09 -3.22
N GLU A 121 19.26 14.08 -2.29
CA GLU A 121 20.17 12.94 -2.12
C GLU A 121 19.44 11.68 -1.64
N ARG A 122 18.48 11.85 -0.72
CA ARG A 122 17.61 10.75 -0.28
C ARG A 122 16.80 10.18 -1.43
N MET A 123 16.17 11.04 -2.24
CA MET A 123 15.39 10.63 -3.41
C MET A 123 16.23 9.84 -4.41
N SER A 124 17.41 10.33 -4.79
CA SER A 124 18.30 9.63 -5.73
C SER A 124 18.82 8.29 -5.19
N THR A 125 19.03 8.18 -3.87
CA THR A 125 19.39 6.90 -3.25
C THR A 125 18.24 5.90 -3.33
N VAL A 126 17.02 6.32 -3.01
CA VAL A 126 15.82 5.49 -3.11
C VAL A 126 15.57 5.07 -4.56
N ALA A 127 15.65 6.00 -5.51
CA ALA A 127 15.47 5.71 -6.93
C ALA A 127 16.46 4.65 -7.45
N ARG A 128 17.75 4.76 -7.07
CA ARG A 128 18.80 3.79 -7.43
C ARG A 128 18.50 2.40 -6.85
N ASN A 129 18.18 2.32 -5.58
CA ASN A 129 17.93 1.04 -4.92
C ASN A 129 16.64 0.37 -5.44
N LEU A 130 15.56 1.15 -5.69
CA LEU A 130 14.33 0.64 -6.29
C LEU A 130 14.52 0.23 -7.75
N ARG A 131 15.36 0.93 -8.53
CA ARG A 131 15.78 0.49 -9.87
C ARG A 131 16.41 -0.89 -9.81
N SER A 132 17.38 -1.09 -8.90
CA SER A 132 18.06 -2.37 -8.74
C SER A 132 17.10 -3.49 -8.30
N LEU A 133 16.14 -3.20 -7.41
CA LEU A 133 15.10 -4.15 -7.02
C LEU A 133 14.20 -4.50 -8.21
N ALA A 134 13.74 -3.50 -8.96
CA ALA A 134 12.88 -3.70 -10.12
C ALA A 134 13.56 -4.56 -11.19
N ASP A 135 14.87 -4.32 -11.45
CA ASP A 135 15.67 -5.12 -12.36
C ASP A 135 15.78 -6.58 -11.88
N ALA A 136 16.06 -6.78 -10.60
CA ALA A 136 16.23 -8.11 -10.02
C ALA A 136 14.96 -8.99 -10.14
N VAL A 137 13.77 -8.39 -10.08
CA VAL A 137 12.50 -9.13 -10.08
C VAL A 137 11.77 -9.10 -11.43
N ALA A 138 12.28 -8.37 -12.43
CA ALA A 138 11.63 -8.18 -13.74
C ALA A 138 11.35 -9.52 -14.44
N GLY A 139 12.32 -10.45 -14.43
CA GLY A 139 12.20 -11.77 -15.06
C GLY A 139 11.08 -12.65 -14.47
N ALA A 140 10.62 -12.36 -13.24
CA ALA A 140 9.50 -13.03 -12.61
C ALA A 140 8.15 -12.34 -12.86
N GLY A 141 8.13 -11.24 -13.62
CA GLY A 141 6.93 -10.47 -13.92
C GLY A 141 6.35 -9.73 -12.71
N ILE A 142 7.19 -9.41 -11.72
CA ILE A 142 6.75 -8.71 -10.51
C ILE A 142 6.76 -7.20 -10.75
N THR A 143 5.65 -6.56 -10.42
CA THR A 143 5.53 -5.10 -10.33
C THR A 143 5.74 -4.66 -8.88
N ILE A 144 6.62 -3.68 -8.69
CA ILE A 144 6.86 -3.02 -7.40
C ILE A 144 6.04 -1.74 -7.35
N GLY A 145 5.25 -1.55 -6.29
CA GLY A 145 4.53 -0.32 -6.01
C GLY A 145 5.21 0.45 -4.88
N LEU A 146 5.87 1.58 -5.20
CA LEU A 146 6.35 2.50 -4.17
C LEU A 146 5.16 3.20 -3.54
N GLU A 147 5.01 3.07 -2.22
CA GLU A 147 3.94 3.71 -1.46
C GLU A 147 4.36 5.12 -1.01
N ASN A 148 3.49 6.11 -1.23
CA ASN A 148 3.64 7.41 -0.59
C ASN A 148 3.32 7.26 0.89
N HIS A 149 4.31 7.51 1.71
CA HIS A 149 4.22 7.30 3.15
C HIS A 149 4.29 8.62 3.92
N CYS A 150 5.22 8.74 4.88
CA CYS A 150 5.42 9.95 5.67
C CYS A 150 6.72 10.70 5.31
N ASP A 151 7.33 10.37 4.18
CA ASP A 151 8.66 10.81 3.77
C ASP A 151 8.64 11.78 2.59
N TYR A 152 7.81 11.49 1.57
CA TYR A 152 7.77 12.26 0.34
C TYR A 152 6.36 12.75 -0.01
N ARG A 153 6.29 13.89 -0.72
CA ARG A 153 5.09 14.36 -1.38
C ARG A 153 4.88 13.65 -2.71
N GLY A 154 3.69 13.75 -3.27
CA GLY A 154 3.34 13.06 -4.52
C GLY A 154 4.30 13.37 -5.68
N HIS A 155 4.62 14.65 -5.93
CA HIS A 155 5.55 15.03 -7.00
C HIS A 155 6.98 14.53 -6.78
N GLU A 156 7.42 14.34 -5.52
CA GLU A 156 8.73 13.78 -5.18
C GLU A 156 8.77 12.27 -5.44
N ILE A 157 7.69 11.55 -5.11
CA ILE A 157 7.52 10.13 -5.48
C ILE A 157 7.52 9.99 -7.02
N ALA A 158 6.78 10.84 -7.75
CA ALA A 158 6.80 10.83 -9.21
C ALA A 158 8.24 11.00 -9.75
N THR A 159 9.02 11.93 -9.21
CA THR A 159 10.44 12.12 -9.56
C THR A 159 11.26 10.87 -9.28
N ILE A 160 11.05 10.17 -8.16
CA ILE A 160 11.75 8.91 -7.85
C ILE A 160 11.43 7.83 -8.89
N ILE A 161 10.15 7.70 -9.28
CA ILE A 161 9.71 6.73 -10.30
C ILE A 161 10.36 7.03 -11.66
N GLU A 162 10.35 8.32 -12.07
CA GLU A 162 10.95 8.77 -13.33
C GLU A 162 12.47 8.59 -13.34
N GLU A 163 13.16 8.94 -12.25
CA GLU A 163 14.61 8.74 -12.11
C GLU A 163 14.97 7.25 -12.13
N ALA A 164 14.18 6.40 -11.49
CA ALA A 164 14.42 4.96 -11.53
C ALA A 164 14.23 4.36 -12.92
N ASP A 165 13.30 4.89 -13.72
CA ASP A 165 13.06 4.54 -15.13
C ASP A 165 12.93 3.02 -15.36
N ARG A 166 11.96 2.38 -14.69
CA ARG A 166 11.67 0.95 -14.87
C ARG A 166 10.18 0.70 -15.07
N PRO A 167 9.80 -0.07 -16.11
CA PRO A 167 8.39 -0.29 -16.44
C PRO A 167 7.63 -1.06 -15.36
N ASN A 168 8.32 -1.86 -14.55
CA ASN A 168 7.76 -2.62 -13.45
C ASN A 168 7.93 -1.94 -12.07
N LEU A 169 8.42 -0.69 -12.03
CA LEU A 169 8.35 0.16 -10.83
C LEU A 169 7.20 1.15 -11.01
N ARG A 170 6.23 1.10 -10.13
CA ARG A 170 4.97 1.84 -10.16
C ARG A 170 4.65 2.43 -8.79
N VAL A 171 3.46 2.94 -8.62
CA VAL A 171 2.99 3.54 -7.37
C VAL A 171 1.88 2.69 -6.74
N GLN A 172 2.00 2.47 -5.45
CA GLN A 172 0.93 2.16 -4.51
C GLN A 172 0.48 3.49 -3.91
N LEU A 173 -0.60 4.07 -4.42
CA LEU A 173 -1.13 5.32 -3.85
C LEU A 173 -1.82 5.03 -2.51
N ASP A 174 -1.44 5.77 -1.49
CA ASP A 174 -2.18 5.83 -0.23
C ASP A 174 -2.87 7.18 -0.10
N THR A 175 -4.20 7.17 0.02
CA THR A 175 -5.00 8.39 -0.04
C THR A 175 -4.91 9.24 1.23
N GLY A 176 -4.57 8.66 2.37
CA GLY A 176 -4.50 9.37 3.65
C GLY A 176 -3.11 9.84 4.05
N ASN A 177 -2.05 9.22 3.54
CA ASN A 177 -0.68 9.51 3.96
C ASN A 177 -0.19 10.90 3.55
N ALA A 178 -0.83 11.55 2.57
CA ALA A 178 -0.53 12.92 2.16
C ALA A 178 -0.60 13.92 3.35
N PHE A 179 -1.52 13.72 4.30
CA PHE A 179 -1.60 14.57 5.49
C PHE A 179 -0.34 14.55 6.36
N SER A 180 0.41 13.45 6.37
CA SER A 180 1.65 13.33 7.16
C SER A 180 2.78 14.21 6.64
N VAL A 181 2.70 14.66 5.38
CA VAL A 181 3.67 15.53 4.72
C VAL A 181 3.10 16.91 4.38
N PHE A 182 1.94 17.24 4.97
CA PHE A 182 1.21 18.50 4.72
C PHE A 182 0.92 18.73 3.23
N GLU A 183 0.34 17.74 2.59
CA GLU A 183 -0.10 17.78 1.19
C GLU A 183 -1.60 17.48 1.12
N ASP A 184 -2.30 18.12 0.17
CA ASP A 184 -3.69 17.78 -0.10
C ASP A 184 -3.76 16.37 -0.75
N PRO A 185 -4.61 15.45 -0.26
CA PRO A 185 -4.73 14.10 -0.82
C PRO A 185 -5.07 14.07 -2.31
N THR A 186 -5.89 15.00 -2.81
CA THR A 186 -6.24 15.06 -4.24
C THR A 186 -5.11 15.60 -5.10
N ASP A 187 -4.27 16.51 -4.57
CA ASP A 187 -3.08 16.99 -5.27
C ASP A 187 -2.01 15.88 -5.34
N CYS A 188 -1.82 15.14 -4.25
CA CYS A 188 -0.99 13.94 -4.23
C CYS A 188 -1.47 12.92 -5.28
N ALA A 189 -2.77 12.64 -5.31
CA ALA A 189 -3.37 11.71 -6.27
C ALA A 189 -3.16 12.17 -7.72
N ARG A 190 -3.33 13.45 -8.04
CA ARG A 190 -3.06 13.98 -9.39
C ARG A 190 -1.62 13.79 -9.82
N ALA A 191 -0.67 14.00 -8.90
CA ALA A 191 0.75 13.80 -9.20
C ALA A 191 1.10 12.33 -9.46
N LEU A 192 0.44 11.40 -8.76
CA LEU A 192 0.78 9.98 -8.76
C LEU A 192 -0.09 9.11 -9.67
N ALA A 193 -1.29 9.55 -10.05
CA ALA A 193 -2.23 8.76 -10.84
C ALA A 193 -1.61 8.14 -12.11
N PRO A 194 -0.75 8.85 -12.92
CA PRO A 194 -0.15 8.26 -14.11
C PRO A 194 0.74 7.04 -13.84
N TYR A 195 1.16 6.83 -12.60
CA TYR A 195 2.04 5.74 -12.20
C TYR A 195 1.32 4.70 -11.31
N THR A 196 0.09 4.99 -10.88
CA THR A 196 -0.63 4.20 -9.87
C THR A 196 -1.24 2.93 -10.46
N VAL A 197 -0.96 1.79 -9.84
CA VAL A 197 -1.51 0.47 -10.19
C VAL A 197 -2.19 -0.23 -9.01
N SER A 198 -2.11 0.36 -7.83
CA SER A 198 -2.77 -0.08 -6.60
C SER A 198 -2.99 1.11 -5.69
N CYS A 199 -4.04 1.07 -4.88
CA CYS A 199 -4.39 2.17 -4.00
C CYS A 199 -4.83 1.63 -2.63
N HIS A 200 -4.29 2.19 -1.55
CA HIS A 200 -4.84 2.08 -0.22
C HIS A 200 -5.83 3.22 -0.01
N LEU A 201 -7.09 2.85 0.22
CA LEU A 201 -8.14 3.80 0.59
C LEU A 201 -8.10 3.99 2.08
N LYS A 202 -7.73 5.19 2.52
CA LYS A 202 -7.79 5.64 3.91
C LYS A 202 -8.75 6.80 4.04
N ASP A 203 -9.35 6.91 5.22
CA ASP A 203 -9.99 8.14 5.61
C ASP A 203 -9.52 8.59 6.98
N ILE A 204 -9.37 9.89 7.11
CA ILE A 204 -8.70 10.50 8.25
C ILE A 204 -9.51 11.71 8.70
N HIS A 205 -9.91 11.68 9.96
CA HIS A 205 -10.51 12.83 10.61
C HIS A 205 -9.41 13.69 11.26
N VAL A 206 -9.28 14.93 10.80
CA VAL A 206 -8.31 15.89 11.33
C VAL A 206 -9.02 16.80 12.35
N THR A 207 -8.54 16.79 13.60
CA THR A 207 -9.05 17.66 14.67
C THR A 207 -7.97 18.59 15.18
N PRO A 208 -8.29 19.88 15.39
CA PRO A 208 -7.36 20.82 16.01
C PRO A 208 -7.11 20.46 17.48
N PHE A 209 -5.92 20.78 17.99
CA PHE A 209 -5.66 20.68 19.42
C PHE A 209 -6.47 21.72 20.20
N ALA A 210 -7.35 21.28 21.09
CA ALA A 210 -8.06 22.17 22.01
C ALA A 210 -7.19 22.49 23.24
N PRO A 211 -7.26 23.68 23.82
CA PRO A 211 -8.03 24.85 23.40
C PRO A 211 -7.30 25.80 22.45
N THR A 212 -6.15 25.41 21.91
CA THR A 212 -5.29 26.26 21.07
C THR A 212 -5.12 25.68 19.68
N PRO A 213 -6.10 25.83 18.76
CA PRO A 213 -6.09 25.19 17.46
C PRO A 213 -4.91 25.59 16.56
N CYS A 214 -4.32 26.78 16.76
CA CYS A 214 -3.13 27.20 16.01
C CYS A 214 -1.83 26.48 16.43
N ARG A 215 -1.85 25.62 17.45
CA ARG A 215 -0.70 24.81 17.86
C ARG A 215 -0.57 23.49 17.13
N GLY A 216 -1.50 23.19 16.21
CA GLY A 216 -1.48 22.00 15.39
C GLY A 216 -2.79 21.20 15.43
N SER A 217 -2.77 20.10 14.74
CA SER A 217 -3.89 19.17 14.63
C SER A 217 -3.38 17.74 14.77
N ARG A 218 -4.27 16.84 15.10
CA ARG A 218 -4.01 15.40 15.03
C ARG A 218 -4.90 14.75 13.98
N ALA A 219 -4.37 13.76 13.32
CA ALA A 219 -5.07 12.90 12.40
C ALA A 219 -5.46 11.59 13.09
N VAL A 220 -6.69 11.13 12.90
CA VAL A 220 -7.21 9.87 13.45
C VAL A 220 -7.85 9.10 12.32
N ALA A 221 -7.57 7.80 12.22
CA ALA A 221 -8.24 6.92 11.27
C ALA A 221 -9.72 6.81 11.60
N VAL A 222 -10.54 6.90 10.55
CA VAL A 222 -11.99 6.67 10.61
C VAL A 222 -12.41 5.79 9.45
N PRO A 223 -13.57 5.12 9.50
CA PRO A 223 -14.12 4.42 8.35
C PRO A 223 -14.26 5.34 7.13
N LEU A 224 -14.19 4.77 5.94
CA LEU A 224 -14.32 5.53 4.70
C LEU A 224 -15.65 6.32 4.68
N GLY A 225 -15.57 7.60 4.34
CA GLY A 225 -16.69 8.52 4.29
C GLY A 225 -16.96 9.30 5.58
N GLU A 226 -16.23 9.02 6.65
CA GLU A 226 -16.38 9.71 7.94
C GLU A 226 -15.27 10.76 8.22
N GLY A 227 -14.30 10.86 7.32
CA GLY A 227 -13.15 11.75 7.44
C GLY A 227 -13.13 12.91 6.46
N HIS A 228 -11.92 13.36 6.15
CA HIS A 228 -11.66 14.53 5.31
C HIS A 228 -10.98 14.18 3.98
N VAL A 229 -10.81 12.90 3.66
CA VAL A 229 -10.25 12.47 2.37
C VAL A 229 -11.38 12.31 1.36
N ASP A 230 -11.33 13.06 0.27
CA ASP A 230 -12.29 12.89 -0.83
C ASP A 230 -11.89 11.69 -1.70
N ASN A 231 -12.13 10.48 -1.16
CA ASN A 231 -11.83 9.24 -1.86
C ASN A 231 -12.60 9.07 -3.17
N ALA A 232 -13.78 9.68 -3.31
CA ALA A 232 -14.54 9.63 -4.54
C ALA A 232 -13.87 10.46 -5.66
N ALA A 233 -13.43 11.69 -5.34
CA ALA A 233 -12.66 12.51 -6.27
C ALA A 233 -11.33 11.85 -6.66
N ILE A 234 -10.64 11.21 -5.69
CA ILE A 234 -9.40 10.47 -5.97
C ILE A 234 -9.66 9.29 -6.91
N CYS A 235 -10.72 8.51 -6.69
CA CYS A 235 -11.10 7.42 -7.60
C CYS A 235 -11.43 7.93 -9.01
N GLN A 236 -12.06 9.11 -9.14
CA GLN A 236 -12.26 9.73 -10.46
C GLN A 236 -10.93 10.09 -11.12
N ILE A 237 -9.98 10.68 -10.40
CA ILE A 237 -8.64 10.99 -10.91
C ILE A 237 -7.93 9.70 -11.38
N LEU A 238 -8.01 8.63 -10.59
CA LEU A 238 -7.44 7.33 -10.97
C LEU A 238 -8.14 6.71 -12.19
N GLN A 239 -9.47 6.86 -12.30
CA GLN A 239 -10.23 6.40 -13.46
C GLN A 239 -9.77 7.08 -14.75
N ASP A 240 -9.45 8.37 -14.67
CA ASP A 240 -9.10 9.19 -15.83
C ASP A 240 -7.62 9.08 -16.24
N GLN A 241 -6.72 8.80 -15.27
CA GLN A 241 -5.29 8.98 -15.47
C GLN A 241 -4.42 7.74 -15.16
N ALA A 242 -4.94 6.74 -14.43
CA ALA A 242 -4.15 5.54 -14.13
C ALA A 242 -3.88 4.70 -15.40
N PRO A 243 -2.74 3.98 -15.46
CA PRO A 243 -2.39 3.18 -16.65
C PRO A 243 -3.39 2.09 -17.00
N ASP A 244 -3.99 1.47 -15.98
CA ASP A 244 -4.99 0.40 -16.13
C ASP A 244 -6.03 0.48 -15.00
N PRO A 245 -6.98 1.43 -15.10
CA PRO A 245 -7.97 1.63 -14.04
C PRO A 245 -8.89 0.42 -13.82
N ALA A 246 -9.15 -0.38 -14.84
CA ALA A 246 -10.01 -1.56 -14.71
C ALA A 246 -9.41 -2.64 -13.79
N ASN A 247 -8.08 -2.77 -13.76
CA ASN A 247 -7.36 -3.74 -12.93
C ASN A 247 -6.74 -3.12 -11.66
N LEU A 248 -6.93 -1.82 -11.44
CA LEU A 248 -6.41 -1.15 -10.26
C LEU A 248 -7.12 -1.69 -8.99
N ALA A 249 -6.35 -2.09 -7.99
CA ALA A 249 -6.87 -2.53 -6.71
C ALA A 249 -7.09 -1.35 -5.78
N LEU A 250 -8.28 -1.30 -5.17
CA LEU A 250 -8.64 -0.38 -4.10
C LEU A 250 -8.72 -1.18 -2.80
N LEU A 251 -7.80 -0.97 -1.87
CA LEU A 251 -7.67 -1.72 -0.63
C LEU A 251 -8.05 -0.83 0.55
N CYS A 252 -9.14 -1.15 1.26
CA CYS A 252 -9.45 -0.46 2.51
C CYS A 252 -8.32 -0.68 3.51
N GLU A 253 -7.77 0.41 4.05
CA GLU A 253 -6.70 0.40 5.05
C GLU A 253 -6.89 1.52 6.08
N PRO A 254 -6.77 1.25 7.40
CA PRO A 254 -6.71 2.29 8.40
C PRO A 254 -5.29 2.85 8.49
N PHE A 255 -5.16 4.07 8.97
CA PHE A 255 -3.86 4.63 9.35
C PHE A 255 -3.30 3.88 10.58
N TYR A 256 -3.97 4.01 11.70
CA TYR A 256 -3.91 3.18 12.90
C TYR A 256 -5.32 3.12 13.45
N LEU A 257 -5.81 1.93 13.71
CA LEU A 257 -7.10 1.80 14.39
C LEU A 257 -6.96 2.40 15.80
N PRO A 258 -7.90 3.24 16.25
CA PRO A 258 -8.02 3.59 17.65
C PRO A 258 -8.08 2.34 18.54
N ASP A 259 -7.53 2.38 19.74
CA ASP A 259 -7.45 1.23 20.66
C ASP A 259 -8.82 0.63 21.01
N ASP A 260 -9.89 1.44 20.94
CA ASP A 260 -11.28 1.08 21.19
C ASP A 260 -12.09 0.74 19.94
N ALA A 261 -11.49 0.79 18.74
CA ALA A 261 -12.17 0.49 17.51
C ALA A 261 -12.28 -1.02 17.26
N ASP A 262 -13.47 -1.47 16.84
CA ASP A 262 -13.69 -2.81 16.33
C ASP A 262 -13.24 -2.90 14.85
N PRO A 263 -12.22 -3.70 14.52
CA PRO A 263 -11.73 -3.84 13.15
C PRO A 263 -12.80 -4.35 12.17
N ASP A 264 -13.64 -5.30 12.59
CA ASP A 264 -14.68 -5.85 11.73
C ASP A 264 -15.78 -4.82 11.44
N GLN A 265 -16.17 -4.02 12.42
CA GLN A 265 -17.12 -2.92 12.23
C GLN A 265 -16.54 -1.82 11.34
N PHE A 266 -15.27 -1.45 11.56
CA PHE A 266 -14.55 -0.48 10.74
C PHE A 266 -14.52 -0.92 9.27
N LEU A 267 -14.15 -2.17 9.02
CA LEU A 267 -14.09 -2.73 7.68
C LEU A 267 -15.48 -2.81 7.03
N ALA A 268 -16.51 -3.27 7.78
CA ALA A 268 -17.88 -3.37 7.27
C ALA A 268 -18.42 -2.01 6.83
N THR A 269 -18.21 -0.96 7.62
CA THR A 269 -18.61 0.42 7.30
C THR A 269 -17.87 0.92 6.05
N SER A 270 -16.54 0.69 5.98
CA SER A 270 -15.73 1.11 4.83
C SER A 270 -16.14 0.40 3.53
N ILE A 271 -16.42 -0.91 3.58
CA ILE A 271 -16.93 -1.67 2.42
C ILE A 271 -18.30 -1.16 1.97
N ALA A 272 -19.22 -0.93 2.91
CA ALA A 272 -20.57 -0.44 2.61
C ALA A 272 -20.51 0.93 1.93
N TRP A 273 -19.71 1.84 2.47
CA TRP A 273 -19.47 3.15 1.87
C TRP A 273 -18.88 3.02 0.45
N SER A 274 -17.83 2.21 0.28
CA SER A 274 -17.19 2.00 -1.01
C SER A 274 -18.17 1.48 -2.07
N ARG A 275 -18.98 0.49 -1.71
CA ARG A 275 -20.00 -0.07 -2.64
C ARG A 275 -21.07 0.92 -3.04
N THR A 276 -21.35 1.90 -2.18
CA THR A 276 -22.34 2.93 -2.46
C THR A 276 -21.76 4.07 -3.28
N HIS A 277 -20.61 4.62 -2.85
CA HIS A 277 -20.07 5.86 -3.39
C HIS A 277 -19.04 5.65 -4.50
N LEU A 278 -18.38 4.48 -4.52
CA LEU A 278 -17.42 4.13 -5.56
C LEU A 278 -18.01 3.17 -6.60
N ALA A 279 -19.32 2.86 -6.55
CA ALA A 279 -19.99 1.96 -7.49
C ALA A 279 -19.67 2.22 -8.98
N PRO A 280 -19.59 3.48 -9.45
CA PRO A 280 -19.26 3.75 -10.87
C PRO A 280 -17.86 3.30 -11.29
N PHE A 281 -16.95 3.09 -10.34
CA PHE A 281 -15.55 2.73 -10.57
C PHE A 281 -15.27 1.23 -10.34
N LEU A 282 -16.16 0.52 -9.61
CA LEU A 282 -15.96 -0.88 -9.25
C LEU A 282 -16.37 -1.82 -10.39
N THR A 283 -15.57 -2.92 -10.56
CA THR A 283 -15.82 -3.98 -11.57
C THR A 283 -16.25 -5.28 -10.90
#